data_c70b316198f4ec81810b67616ee2c898
#
_entry.id   c70b316198f4ec81810b67616ee2c898
#
_cell.length_a   1.000
_cell.length_b   1.000
_cell.length_c   1.000
_cell.angle_alpha   90.00
_cell.angle_beta   90.00
_cell.angle_gamma   90.00
#
_symmetry.space_group_name_H-M   'P 1'
#
loop_
_entity.id
_entity.type
_entity.pdbx_description
1 polymer ?
#
loop_
_entity_poly.entity_id
_entity_poly.type
_entity_poly.pdbx_seq_one_letter_code
_entity_poly.pdbx_strand_id
1 'polypeptide(L)'
;MSLLEAKGLAKAYKKRRVVNGVTFSVSPGEIVGLLGPNGAGKTTSFNMIVGLVKPEEGEVVFEGKSIGNLPMHQRARLGIGYLTQEPSVFRKLTVEQNILAILEVCTSDKLEQKARLKSLLEELDLTPLARSKAYTLSGGEKRRLEITRALVTSPRMLLLDEPFSGIDPIAVYEVQKILRKLKERRMGILITD
;
A
#
# COMPACT_ATOMS: atom_id res chain seq x y z
N MET A 1 -14.50 -10.14 -12.53
CA MET A 1 -13.42 -11.03 -12.02
C MET A 1 -12.72 -10.28 -10.90
N SER A 2 -12.48 -10.93 -9.78
CA SER A 2 -11.76 -10.35 -8.64
C SER A 2 -10.28 -10.14 -8.99
N LEU A 3 -9.69 -9.07 -8.49
CA LEU A 3 -8.27 -8.77 -8.61
C LEU A 3 -7.47 -9.53 -7.54
N LEU A 4 -7.97 -9.51 -6.29
CA LEU A 4 -7.40 -10.22 -5.16
C LEU A 4 -8.49 -11.07 -4.51
N GLU A 5 -8.14 -12.29 -4.11
CA GLU A 5 -8.99 -13.16 -3.27
C GLU A 5 -8.18 -13.71 -2.11
N ALA A 6 -8.69 -13.55 -0.92
CA ALA A 6 -8.26 -14.25 0.28
C ALA A 6 -9.30 -15.33 0.58
N LYS A 7 -8.88 -16.59 0.64
CA LYS A 7 -9.81 -17.74 0.81
C LYS A 7 -9.43 -18.50 2.08
N GLY A 8 -10.23 -18.40 3.11
CA GLY A 8 -10.08 -19.17 4.34
C GLY A 8 -8.75 -18.97 5.06
N LEU A 9 -8.17 -17.76 5.01
CA LEU A 9 -6.87 -17.50 5.61
C LEU A 9 -6.90 -17.73 7.12
N ALA A 10 -5.97 -18.54 7.61
CA ALA A 10 -5.78 -18.77 9.04
C ALA A 10 -4.32 -18.68 9.46
N LYS A 11 -4.09 -18.17 10.67
CA LYS A 11 -2.77 -18.06 11.28
C LYS A 11 -2.85 -18.15 12.80
N ALA A 12 -1.97 -18.96 13.38
CA ALA A 12 -1.77 -19.03 14.81
C ALA A 12 -0.32 -18.66 15.18
N TYR A 13 -0.14 -18.11 16.37
CA TYR A 13 1.15 -17.89 17.02
C TYR A 13 1.13 -18.53 18.41
N LYS A 14 2.07 -19.42 18.70
CA LYS A 14 2.18 -20.12 20.00
C LYS A 14 0.82 -20.65 20.49
N LYS A 15 0.10 -21.43 19.67
CA LYS A 15 -1.22 -22.04 19.95
C LYS A 15 -2.41 -21.03 20.02
N ARG A 16 -2.17 -19.70 19.89
CA ARG A 16 -3.25 -18.72 19.83
C ARG A 16 -3.58 -18.43 18.37
N ARG A 17 -4.80 -18.77 17.94
CA ARG A 17 -5.32 -18.44 16.61
C ARG A 17 -5.60 -16.94 16.53
N VAL A 18 -4.87 -16.22 15.67
CA VAL A 18 -4.97 -14.76 15.50
C VAL A 18 -5.84 -14.42 14.29
N VAL A 19 -5.79 -15.24 13.25
CA VAL A 19 -6.67 -15.15 12.08
C VAL A 19 -7.35 -16.50 11.91
N ASN A 20 -8.67 -16.51 11.73
CA ASN A 20 -9.47 -17.71 11.69
C ASN A 20 -10.43 -17.73 10.49
N GLY A 21 -9.98 -18.27 9.35
CA GLY A 21 -10.81 -18.49 8.19
C GLY A 21 -11.27 -17.23 7.45
N VAL A 22 -10.45 -16.18 7.44
CA VAL A 22 -10.81 -14.91 6.79
C VAL A 22 -10.93 -15.09 5.29
N THR A 23 -12.09 -14.70 4.74
CA THR A 23 -12.39 -14.78 3.31
C THR A 23 -12.98 -13.46 2.82
N PHE A 24 -12.39 -12.89 1.77
CA PHE A 24 -12.89 -11.71 1.06
C PHE A 24 -12.26 -11.62 -0.32
N SER A 25 -12.82 -10.74 -1.15
CA SER A 25 -12.25 -10.42 -2.46
C SER A 25 -12.22 -8.91 -2.68
N VAL A 26 -11.34 -8.46 -3.58
CA VAL A 26 -11.27 -7.08 -4.05
C VAL A 26 -11.29 -7.10 -5.58
N SER A 27 -12.19 -6.34 -6.18
CA SER A 27 -12.30 -6.17 -7.64
C SER A 27 -11.48 -4.97 -8.12
N PRO A 28 -11.12 -4.89 -9.42
CA PRO A 28 -10.52 -3.68 -9.97
C PRO A 28 -11.44 -2.46 -9.79
N GLY A 29 -10.91 -1.37 -9.20
CA GLY A 29 -11.68 -0.17 -8.90
C GLY A 29 -12.63 -0.32 -7.71
N GLU A 30 -12.32 -1.20 -6.79
CA GLU A 30 -13.06 -1.39 -5.55
C GLU A 30 -12.21 -0.99 -4.34
N ILE A 31 -12.85 -0.42 -3.32
CA ILE A 31 -12.24 -0.18 -2.00
C ILE A 31 -12.94 -1.11 -1.01
N VAL A 32 -12.17 -1.98 -0.39
CA VAL A 32 -12.64 -2.91 0.65
C VAL A 32 -12.00 -2.54 1.98
N GLY A 33 -12.80 -2.47 3.04
CA GLY A 33 -12.34 -2.22 4.41
C GLY A 33 -12.30 -3.51 5.22
N LEU A 34 -11.16 -3.81 5.83
CA LEU A 34 -11.03 -4.86 6.84
C LEU A 34 -11.08 -4.20 8.21
N LEU A 35 -12.27 -4.21 8.83
CA LEU A 35 -12.53 -3.52 10.08
C LEU A 35 -12.47 -4.47 11.28
N GLY A 36 -12.11 -3.94 12.43
CA GLY A 36 -12.10 -4.70 13.66
C GLY A 36 -11.24 -4.07 14.76
N PRO A 37 -11.42 -4.49 16.03
CA PRO A 37 -10.65 -3.96 17.13
C PRO A 37 -9.16 -4.26 17.02
N ASN A 38 -8.35 -3.55 17.83
CA ASN A 38 -6.92 -3.84 17.94
C ASN A 38 -6.70 -5.30 18.38
N GLY A 39 -5.76 -5.98 17.69
CA GLY A 39 -5.50 -7.41 17.93
C GLY A 39 -6.44 -8.37 17.22
N ALA A 40 -7.40 -7.91 16.41
CA ALA A 40 -8.30 -8.76 15.61
C ALA A 40 -7.63 -9.51 14.44
N GLY A 41 -6.33 -9.33 14.24
CA GLY A 41 -5.59 -10.01 13.17
C GLY A 41 -5.57 -9.26 11.83
N LYS A 42 -5.99 -8.00 11.78
CA LYS A 42 -6.00 -7.17 10.56
C LYS A 42 -4.61 -7.11 9.91
N THR A 43 -3.61 -6.62 10.63
CA THR A 43 -2.21 -6.54 10.16
C THR A 43 -1.64 -7.93 9.82
N THR A 44 -2.02 -8.99 10.56
CA THR A 44 -1.60 -10.36 10.23
C THR A 44 -2.20 -10.80 8.89
N SER A 45 -3.48 -10.49 8.64
CA SER A 45 -4.14 -10.78 7.36
C SER A 45 -3.46 -10.03 6.22
N PHE A 46 -3.12 -8.75 6.40
CA PHE A 46 -2.33 -7.97 5.44
C PHE A 46 -0.97 -8.61 5.19
N ASN A 47 -0.24 -8.96 6.24
CA ASN A 47 1.08 -9.58 6.12
C ASN A 47 1.03 -10.92 5.36
N MET A 48 -0.06 -11.69 5.48
CA MET A 48 -0.27 -12.89 4.68
C MET A 48 -0.50 -12.56 3.19
N ILE A 49 -1.23 -11.49 2.88
CA ILE A 49 -1.48 -11.04 1.50
C ILE A 49 -0.20 -10.46 0.89
N VAL A 50 0.56 -9.67 1.64
CA VAL A 50 1.81 -9.06 1.16
C VAL A 50 2.94 -10.10 1.00
N GLY A 51 2.86 -11.22 1.72
CA GLY A 51 3.87 -12.29 1.70
C GLY A 51 4.98 -12.14 2.74
N LEU A 52 4.73 -11.37 3.79
CA LEU A 52 5.59 -11.28 4.98
C LEU A 52 5.34 -12.44 5.95
N VAL A 53 4.13 -12.96 5.97
CA VAL A 53 3.72 -14.09 6.80
C VAL A 53 3.09 -15.15 5.90
N LYS A 54 3.47 -16.42 6.07
CA LYS A 54 2.83 -17.53 5.37
C LYS A 54 1.56 -17.95 6.15
N PRO A 55 0.38 -18.04 5.49
CA PRO A 55 -0.81 -18.62 6.09
C PRO A 55 -0.58 -20.08 6.43
N GLU A 56 -1.21 -20.57 7.50
CA GLU A 56 -1.23 -22.00 7.85
C GLU A 56 -2.33 -22.74 7.08
N GLU A 57 -3.46 -22.04 6.88
CA GLU A 57 -4.58 -22.54 6.11
C GLU A 57 -5.06 -21.46 5.14
N GLY A 58 -5.69 -21.88 4.07
CA GLY A 58 -6.26 -20.98 3.08
C GLY A 58 -5.28 -20.58 1.97
N GLU A 59 -5.74 -19.70 1.12
CA GLU A 59 -5.04 -19.32 -0.10
C GLU A 59 -5.17 -17.83 -0.40
N VAL A 60 -4.11 -17.23 -0.97
CA VAL A 60 -4.15 -15.90 -1.57
C VAL A 60 -4.01 -16.04 -3.07
N VAL A 61 -5.01 -15.53 -3.80
CA VAL A 61 -5.06 -15.53 -5.26
C VAL A 61 -5.01 -14.09 -5.76
N PHE A 62 -4.16 -13.79 -6.72
CA PHE A 62 -4.06 -12.51 -7.39
C PHE A 62 -4.18 -12.70 -8.90
N GLU A 63 -5.18 -12.05 -9.53
CA GLU A 63 -5.51 -12.20 -10.95
C GLU A 63 -5.65 -13.67 -11.38
N GLY A 64 -6.36 -14.46 -10.58
CA GLY A 64 -6.61 -15.86 -10.85
C GLY A 64 -5.43 -16.79 -10.59
N LYS A 65 -4.28 -16.29 -10.14
CA LYS A 65 -3.08 -17.10 -9.85
C LYS A 65 -2.83 -17.16 -8.35
N SER A 66 -2.56 -18.37 -7.84
CA SER A 66 -2.13 -18.53 -6.45
C SER A 66 -0.77 -17.88 -6.23
N ILE A 67 -0.68 -17.02 -5.21
CA ILE A 67 0.54 -16.32 -4.83
C ILE A 67 1.03 -16.68 -3.43
N GLY A 68 0.40 -17.67 -2.78
CA GLY A 68 0.69 -18.05 -1.39
C GLY A 68 2.15 -18.33 -1.09
N ASN A 69 2.90 -18.90 -2.03
CA ASN A 69 4.33 -19.23 -1.89
C ASN A 69 5.27 -18.13 -2.40
N LEU A 70 4.76 -17.05 -2.99
CA LEU A 70 5.60 -15.97 -3.49
C LEU A 70 6.03 -15.04 -2.35
N PRO A 71 7.32 -14.70 -2.24
CA PRO A 71 7.79 -13.69 -1.28
C PRO A 71 7.33 -12.28 -1.68
N MET A 72 7.36 -11.35 -0.73
CA MET A 72 6.86 -9.97 -0.87
C MET A 72 7.38 -9.28 -2.15
N HIS A 73 8.67 -9.35 -2.44
CA HIS A 73 9.26 -8.68 -3.60
C HIS A 73 8.73 -9.19 -4.94
N GLN A 74 8.35 -10.48 -5.03
CA GLN A 74 7.72 -11.03 -6.23
C GLN A 74 6.26 -10.57 -6.34
N ARG A 75 5.52 -10.52 -5.22
CA ARG A 75 4.15 -9.98 -5.20
C ARG A 75 4.13 -8.48 -5.55
N ALA A 76 5.12 -7.71 -5.10
CA ALA A 76 5.27 -6.31 -5.51
C ALA A 76 5.47 -6.17 -7.03
N ARG A 77 6.27 -7.04 -7.65
CA ARG A 77 6.45 -7.09 -9.12
C ARG A 77 5.19 -7.50 -9.87
N LEU A 78 4.30 -8.27 -9.25
CA LEU A 78 2.98 -8.58 -9.81
C LEU A 78 2.02 -7.38 -9.74
N GLY A 79 2.37 -6.30 -9.04
CA GLY A 79 1.57 -5.09 -8.92
C GLY A 79 0.79 -4.98 -7.61
N ILE A 80 1.28 -5.56 -6.53
CA ILE A 80 0.73 -5.37 -5.17
C ILE A 80 1.59 -4.33 -4.44
N GLY A 81 1.05 -3.13 -4.23
CA GLY A 81 1.63 -2.09 -3.40
C GLY A 81 1.22 -2.23 -1.93
N TYR A 82 2.10 -1.88 -1.01
CA TYR A 82 1.82 -1.94 0.42
C TYR A 82 2.29 -0.68 1.14
N LEU A 83 1.41 -0.10 1.92
CA LEU A 83 1.68 1.01 2.82
C LEU A 83 1.52 0.53 4.25
N THR A 84 2.62 0.50 4.98
CA THR A 84 2.68 0.05 6.38
C THR A 84 2.07 1.08 7.34
N GLN A 85 1.66 0.63 8.52
CA GLN A 85 1.23 1.51 9.61
C GLN A 85 2.37 2.44 10.05
N GLU A 86 3.60 1.91 10.17
CA GLU A 86 4.76 2.72 10.54
C GLU A 86 5.25 3.59 9.37
N PRO A 87 5.64 4.85 9.63
CA PRO A 87 6.16 5.75 8.61
C PRO A 87 7.39 5.18 7.91
N SER A 88 7.33 5.07 6.57
CA SER A 88 8.38 4.45 5.76
C SER A 88 9.25 5.46 5.01
N VAL A 89 9.05 6.78 5.22
CA VAL A 89 9.80 7.82 4.50
C VAL A 89 11.26 7.92 4.95
N PHE A 90 12.15 8.18 4.02
CA PHE A 90 13.55 8.52 4.31
C PHE A 90 13.64 9.95 4.83
N ARG A 91 13.61 10.13 6.14
CA ARG A 91 13.43 11.42 6.82
C ARG A 91 14.44 12.50 6.41
N LYS A 92 15.69 12.12 6.14
CA LYS A 92 16.78 13.03 5.76
C LYS A 92 16.82 13.36 4.25
N LEU A 93 16.07 12.66 3.43
CA LEU A 93 15.95 12.92 2.00
C LEU A 93 14.85 13.95 1.73
N THR A 94 14.93 14.65 0.60
CA THR A 94 13.84 15.51 0.11
C THR A 94 12.66 14.65 -0.38
N VAL A 95 11.51 15.27 -0.63
CA VAL A 95 10.33 14.61 -1.21
C VAL A 95 10.71 13.96 -2.55
N GLU A 96 11.34 14.73 -3.46
CA GLU A 96 11.79 14.20 -4.75
C GLU A 96 12.81 13.07 -4.60
N GLN A 97 13.77 13.18 -3.68
CA GLN A 97 14.75 12.14 -3.41
C GLN A 97 14.12 10.86 -2.88
N ASN A 98 13.07 10.97 -2.06
CA ASN A 98 12.30 9.82 -1.58
C ASN A 98 11.64 9.02 -2.71
N ILE A 99 11.14 9.71 -3.74
CA ILE A 99 10.51 9.11 -4.91
C ILE A 99 11.58 8.56 -5.85
N LEU A 100 12.63 9.35 -6.12
CA LEU A 100 13.75 8.95 -7.00
C LEU A 100 14.44 7.68 -6.51
N ALA A 101 14.64 7.51 -5.20
CA ALA A 101 15.26 6.32 -4.63
C ALA A 101 14.55 5.01 -5.03
N ILE A 102 13.22 5.06 -5.28
CA ILE A 102 12.47 3.89 -5.75
C ILE A 102 12.49 3.82 -7.28
N LEU A 103 12.36 4.97 -7.98
CA LEU A 103 12.42 5.02 -9.43
C LEU A 103 13.74 4.46 -9.98
N GLU A 104 14.87 4.74 -9.34
CA GLU A 104 16.19 4.23 -9.71
C GLU A 104 16.29 2.70 -9.62
N VAL A 105 15.51 2.07 -8.76
CA VAL A 105 15.39 0.59 -8.70
C VAL A 105 14.49 0.05 -9.81
N CYS A 106 13.51 0.85 -10.26
CA CYS A 106 12.53 0.43 -11.27
C CYS A 106 13.04 0.57 -12.72
N THR A 107 13.82 1.62 -13.00
CA THR A 107 14.35 1.89 -14.34
C THR A 107 15.70 2.60 -14.28
N SER A 108 16.60 2.29 -15.20
CA SER A 108 17.89 2.97 -15.35
C SER A 108 17.82 4.18 -16.30
N ASP A 109 16.70 4.35 -17.03
CA ASP A 109 16.53 5.47 -17.94
C ASP A 109 16.24 6.77 -17.16
N LYS A 110 17.20 7.70 -17.25
CA LYS A 110 17.12 9.00 -16.56
C LYS A 110 16.02 9.92 -17.09
N LEU A 111 15.63 9.80 -18.37
CA LEU A 111 14.53 10.57 -18.94
C LEU A 111 13.19 10.05 -18.43
N GLU A 112 13.03 8.73 -18.39
CA GLU A 112 11.86 8.10 -17.79
C GLU A 112 11.73 8.45 -16.30
N GLN A 113 12.83 8.34 -15.52
CA GLN A 113 12.84 8.70 -14.10
C GLN A 113 12.35 10.14 -13.89
N LYS A 114 12.86 11.09 -14.67
CA LYS A 114 12.50 12.52 -14.58
C LYS A 114 11.02 12.77 -14.94
N ALA A 115 10.54 12.15 -16.01
CA ALA A 115 9.14 12.27 -16.44
C ALA A 115 8.19 11.69 -15.39
N ARG A 116 8.47 10.50 -14.88
CA ARG A 116 7.65 9.84 -13.85
C ARG A 116 7.69 10.57 -12.52
N LEU A 117 8.86 11.08 -12.10
CA LEU A 117 8.98 11.90 -10.89
C LEU A 117 8.05 13.12 -10.99
N LYS A 118 8.09 13.85 -12.12
CA LYS A 118 7.23 15.01 -12.34
C LYS A 118 5.76 14.64 -12.23
N SER A 119 5.33 13.61 -12.93
CA SER A 119 3.94 13.15 -12.91
C SER A 119 3.47 12.73 -11.50
N LEU A 120 4.30 12.01 -10.75
CA LEU A 120 3.99 11.57 -9.39
C LEU A 120 3.90 12.73 -8.39
N LEU A 121 4.74 13.76 -8.53
CA LEU A 121 4.67 14.96 -7.70
C LEU A 121 3.40 15.78 -7.98
N GLU A 122 3.02 15.91 -9.25
CA GLU A 122 1.81 16.61 -9.67
C GLU A 122 0.54 15.86 -9.23
N GLU A 123 0.54 14.53 -9.34
CA GLU A 123 -0.62 13.69 -9.03
C GLU A 123 -1.14 13.82 -7.60
N LEU A 124 -0.23 13.96 -6.63
CA LEU A 124 -0.55 14.05 -5.20
C LEU A 124 -0.22 15.41 -4.57
N ASP A 125 -0.16 16.46 -5.40
CA ASP A 125 0.05 17.85 -4.96
C ASP A 125 1.33 18.03 -4.11
N LEU A 126 2.42 17.33 -4.47
CA LEU A 126 3.70 17.39 -3.79
C LEU A 126 4.73 18.29 -4.49
N THR A 127 4.41 18.83 -5.65
CA THR A 127 5.31 19.70 -6.44
C THR A 127 5.88 20.88 -5.63
N PRO A 128 5.08 21.62 -4.83
CA PRO A 128 5.61 22.73 -4.01
C PRO A 128 6.58 22.27 -2.92
N LEU A 129 6.49 21.00 -2.52
CA LEU A 129 7.26 20.39 -1.45
C LEU A 129 8.45 19.58 -1.95
N ALA A 130 8.68 19.50 -3.27
CA ALA A 130 9.67 18.60 -3.90
C ALA A 130 11.06 18.69 -3.24
N ARG A 131 11.50 19.89 -2.91
CA ARG A 131 12.81 20.16 -2.29
C ARG A 131 12.81 20.15 -0.77
N SER A 132 11.66 20.06 -0.12
CA SER A 132 11.52 19.99 1.35
C SER A 132 12.02 18.66 1.87
N LYS A 133 12.72 18.68 3.01
CA LYS A 133 13.16 17.44 3.68
C LYS A 133 11.95 16.74 4.31
N ALA A 134 11.86 15.41 4.19
CA ALA A 134 10.71 14.65 4.66
C ALA A 134 10.43 14.80 6.17
N TYR A 135 11.43 15.12 6.99
CA TYR A 135 11.21 15.38 8.42
C TYR A 135 10.48 16.69 8.70
N THR A 136 10.45 17.65 7.76
CA THR A 136 9.74 18.93 7.92
C THR A 136 8.26 18.88 7.52
N LEU A 137 7.84 17.79 6.90
CA LEU A 137 6.46 17.62 6.43
C LEU A 137 5.48 17.42 7.59
N SER A 138 4.27 17.96 7.44
CA SER A 138 3.11 17.63 8.29
C SER A 138 2.73 16.15 8.18
N GLY A 139 1.83 15.69 9.06
CA GLY A 139 1.33 14.29 9.01
C GLY A 139 0.68 13.94 7.68
N GLY A 140 -0.20 14.82 7.17
CA GLY A 140 -0.88 14.64 5.89
C GLY A 140 0.07 14.66 4.69
N GLU A 141 1.04 15.57 4.68
CA GLU A 141 2.08 15.64 3.63
C GLU A 141 2.96 14.40 3.62
N LYS A 142 3.36 13.89 4.81
CA LYS A 142 4.08 12.62 4.92
C LYS A 142 3.25 11.48 4.36
N ARG A 143 1.96 11.42 4.68
CA ARG A 143 1.08 10.36 4.19
C ARG A 143 0.93 10.40 2.67
N ARG A 144 0.80 11.60 2.09
CA ARG A 144 0.83 11.77 0.62
C ARG A 144 2.13 11.27 0.01
N LEU A 145 3.28 11.60 0.60
CA LEU A 145 4.59 11.11 0.14
C LEU A 145 4.68 9.58 0.22
N GLU A 146 4.20 8.96 1.29
CA GLU A 146 4.18 7.50 1.44
C GLU A 146 3.32 6.83 0.38
N ILE A 147 2.12 7.36 0.11
CA ILE A 147 1.25 6.87 -0.96
C ILE A 147 1.94 7.04 -2.31
N THR A 148 2.55 8.21 -2.58
CA THR A 148 3.31 8.46 -3.81
C THR A 148 4.41 7.43 -4.02
N ARG A 149 5.16 7.12 -2.98
CA ARG A 149 6.21 6.09 -3.03
C ARG A 149 5.66 4.70 -3.36
N ALA A 150 4.51 4.34 -2.81
CA ALA A 150 3.85 3.07 -3.13
C ALA A 150 3.36 3.04 -4.59
N LEU A 151 3.00 4.19 -5.17
CA LEU A 151 2.55 4.31 -6.56
C LEU A 151 3.71 4.26 -7.60
N VAL A 152 4.96 4.43 -7.17
CA VAL A 152 6.12 4.38 -8.08
C VAL A 152 6.17 3.09 -8.89
N THR A 153 5.79 1.96 -8.32
CA THR A 153 5.77 0.66 -9.01
C THR A 153 4.54 0.46 -9.90
N SER A 154 3.67 1.47 -10.04
CA SER A 154 2.41 1.41 -10.79
C SER A 154 1.56 0.19 -10.38
N PRO A 155 1.23 0.03 -9.09
CA PRO A 155 0.52 -1.14 -8.61
C PRO A 155 -0.92 -1.17 -9.14
N ARG A 156 -1.45 -2.40 -9.31
CA ARG A 156 -2.88 -2.63 -9.62
C ARG A 156 -3.71 -2.78 -8.36
N MET A 157 -3.07 -3.17 -7.27
CA MET A 157 -3.66 -3.35 -5.95
C MET A 157 -2.84 -2.57 -4.92
N LEU A 158 -3.49 -1.81 -4.06
CA LEU A 158 -2.86 -1.08 -2.96
C LEU A 158 -3.44 -1.53 -1.62
N LEU A 159 -2.58 -1.98 -0.73
CA LEU A 159 -2.91 -2.31 0.65
C LEU A 159 -2.45 -1.17 1.56
N LEU A 160 -3.34 -0.69 2.42
CA LEU A 160 -3.09 0.43 3.34
C LEU A 160 -3.42 0.01 4.77
N ASP A 161 -2.40 -0.15 5.59
CA ASP A 161 -2.58 -0.53 7.00
C ASP A 161 -2.76 0.74 7.84
N GLU A 162 -3.97 0.92 8.41
CA GLU A 162 -4.39 2.08 9.19
C GLU A 162 -4.02 3.44 8.54
N PRO A 163 -4.47 3.73 7.29
CA PRO A 163 -4.02 4.90 6.54
C PRO A 163 -4.40 6.23 7.18
N PHE A 164 -5.33 6.24 8.10
CA PHE A 164 -5.87 7.44 8.75
C PHE A 164 -5.33 7.63 10.18
N SER A 165 -4.54 6.69 10.68
CA SER A 165 -4.00 6.75 12.03
C SER A 165 -3.00 7.91 12.21
N GLY A 166 -3.17 8.71 13.28
CA GLY A 166 -2.22 9.75 13.66
C GLY A 166 -2.18 10.99 12.76
N ILE A 167 -3.17 11.20 11.90
CA ILE A 167 -3.32 12.39 11.07
C ILE A 167 -4.57 13.18 11.45
N ASP A 168 -4.57 14.49 11.17
CA ASP A 168 -5.69 15.37 11.48
C ASP A 168 -6.89 15.15 10.51
N PRO A 169 -8.12 15.59 10.87
CA PRO A 169 -9.32 15.34 10.06
C PRO A 169 -9.26 15.91 8.63
N ILE A 170 -8.53 17.02 8.43
CA ILE A 170 -8.39 17.63 7.10
C ILE A 170 -7.52 16.72 6.24
N ALA A 171 -6.41 16.23 6.80
CA ALA A 171 -5.53 15.27 6.12
C ALA A 171 -6.23 13.93 5.83
N VAL A 172 -7.11 13.44 6.73
CA VAL A 172 -7.96 12.26 6.47
C VAL A 172 -8.79 12.49 5.20
N TYR A 173 -9.46 13.64 5.09
CA TYR A 173 -10.27 13.96 3.91
C TYR A 173 -9.45 14.00 2.63
N GLU A 174 -8.23 14.59 2.67
CA GLU A 174 -7.31 14.59 1.52
C GLU A 174 -6.89 13.19 1.10
N VAL A 175 -6.52 12.34 2.05
CA VAL A 175 -6.18 10.93 1.76
C VAL A 175 -7.37 10.19 1.15
N GLN A 176 -8.57 10.37 1.69
CA GLN A 176 -9.79 9.77 1.11
C GLN A 176 -10.03 10.23 -0.32
N LYS A 177 -9.79 11.51 -0.63
CA LYS A 177 -9.89 12.05 -2.00
C LYS A 177 -8.89 11.38 -2.95
N ILE A 178 -7.65 11.16 -2.49
CA ILE A 178 -6.64 10.42 -3.24
C ILE A 178 -7.12 9.00 -3.52
N LEU A 179 -7.58 8.28 -2.50
CA LEU A 179 -8.05 6.90 -2.67
C LEU A 179 -9.22 6.79 -3.65
N ARG A 180 -10.14 7.76 -3.66
CA ARG A 180 -11.24 7.84 -4.65
C ARG A 180 -10.69 7.99 -6.07
N LYS A 181 -9.71 8.90 -6.30
CA LYS A 181 -9.07 9.06 -7.61
C LYS A 181 -8.36 7.76 -8.08
N LEU A 182 -7.68 7.06 -7.17
CA LEU A 182 -7.03 5.78 -7.48
C LEU A 182 -8.06 4.69 -7.84
N LYS A 183 -9.19 4.65 -7.13
CA LYS A 183 -10.33 3.77 -7.45
C LYS A 183 -10.86 4.03 -8.87
N GLU A 184 -11.04 5.30 -9.27
CA GLU A 184 -11.50 5.69 -10.61
C GLU A 184 -10.56 5.19 -11.71
N ARG A 185 -9.27 5.05 -11.43
CA ARG A 185 -8.25 4.44 -12.30
C ARG A 185 -8.26 2.90 -12.26
N ARG A 186 -9.31 2.30 -11.71
CA ARG A 186 -9.49 0.85 -11.57
C ARG A 186 -8.45 0.17 -10.67
N MET A 187 -7.77 0.89 -9.79
CA MET A 187 -6.92 0.29 -8.76
C MET A 187 -7.80 -0.39 -7.71
N GLY A 188 -7.50 -1.65 -7.36
CA GLY A 188 -8.10 -2.30 -6.20
C GLY A 188 -7.45 -1.78 -4.93
N ILE A 189 -8.23 -1.50 -3.90
CA ILE A 189 -7.71 -0.93 -2.65
C ILE A 189 -8.25 -1.73 -1.48
N LEU A 190 -7.36 -2.17 -0.59
CA LEU A 190 -7.71 -2.81 0.68
C LEU A 190 -7.18 -1.96 1.82
N ILE A 191 -8.06 -1.60 2.76
CA ILE A 191 -7.72 -0.77 3.93
C ILE A 191 -8.02 -1.52 5.22
N THR A 192 -7.20 -1.32 6.27
CA THR A 192 -7.58 -1.61 7.66
C THR A 192 -7.91 -0.32 8.40
N ASP A 193 -8.83 -0.41 9.38
CA ASP A 193 -9.13 0.65 10.32
C ASP A 193 -9.63 0.09 11.66
#